data_1f76923e97a53de18ed48085f6fa2bfb
#
_entry.id   1f76923e97a53de18ed48085f6fa2bfb
#
_cell.length_a   1.000
_cell.length_b   1.000
_cell.length_c   1.000
_cell.angle_alpha   90.00
_cell.angle_beta   90.00
_cell.angle_gamma   90.00
#
_symmetry.space_group_name_H-M   'P 1'
#
loop_
_entity.id
_entity.type
_entity.pdbx_description
1 polymer ?
#
loop_
_entity_poly.entity_id
_entity_poly.type
_entity_poly.pdbx_seq_one_letter_code
_entity_poly.pdbx_strand_id
1 'polypeptide(L)'
;MCGTVGMFIGCAALSYCPKELLLQSARPDVGDPDQPYRSPFRNWHERASVRQAPRRVLIDDETSFFPPELVPVSRHPLVRALPAATFEEVLIQHLYRYLDFTARLEYLVVNRTVLGIARGSVGVDLPEEMRFDAYKMYCDEAYHTLFSVDLARQVRARTGIVPRLPAEPFFLARLGQILAELPERDRALAELLFVIVSETLISATLADLPDWKEVSTAVRGTIQDHAQDEGRHHAYFADFLRHMWRQLSPAERRRAGALVPRLIDAFLRPDLPAIRAELAGYGFDAGEVERIVSETYPPEVITLHTTTTSRQTMRHFDALGAFDGGPAAEELHRYGLTR
;
A
#
# COMPACT_ATOMS: atom_id res chain seq x y z
N MET A 1 10.28 17.85 23.43
CA MET A 1 9.20 16.83 23.39
C MET A 1 8.86 16.66 21.92
N CYS A 2 9.41 15.63 21.31
CA CYS A 2 9.19 15.32 19.89
C CYS A 2 7.93 14.46 19.81
N GLY A 3 6.82 15.02 19.28
CA GLY A 3 5.58 14.29 19.10
C GLY A 3 5.71 13.32 17.93
N THR A 4 5.71 12.05 18.21
CA THR A 4 5.70 10.99 17.21
C THR A 4 4.32 10.93 16.57
N VAL A 5 4.21 11.33 15.31
CA VAL A 5 2.97 11.18 14.52
C VAL A 5 2.99 9.79 13.91
N GLY A 6 2.11 8.92 14.39
CA GLY A 6 1.97 7.55 13.85
C GLY A 6 1.30 7.55 12.49
N MET A 7 1.85 6.79 11.58
CA MET A 7 1.38 6.60 10.21
C MET A 7 0.27 5.55 10.12
N PHE A 8 -0.76 5.81 9.32
CA PHE A 8 -1.90 4.92 9.16
C PHE A 8 -1.96 4.37 7.74
N ILE A 9 -1.89 3.09 7.61
CA ILE A 9 -2.40 2.41 6.42
C ILE A 9 -3.71 1.77 6.83
N GLY A 10 -4.65 1.68 5.93
CA GLY A 10 -5.87 0.93 6.18
C GLY A 10 -5.61 -0.50 6.66
N CYS A 11 -4.39 -0.97 6.52
CA CYS A 11 -3.92 -2.28 6.98
C CYS A 11 -2.65 -2.25 7.82
N ALA A 12 -1.80 -1.26 7.71
CA ALA A 12 -0.58 -1.16 8.52
C ALA A 12 -0.32 0.29 8.89
N ALA A 13 -0.12 0.57 10.15
CA ALA A 13 0.30 1.86 10.63
C ALA A 13 1.79 1.80 10.92
N LEU A 14 2.54 2.71 10.37
CA LEU A 14 3.97 2.82 10.58
C LEU A 14 4.27 4.11 11.33
N SER A 15 5.05 4.03 12.40
CA SER A 15 5.51 5.19 13.14
C SER A 15 6.66 5.85 12.42
N TYR A 16 6.49 7.10 12.02
CA TYR A 16 7.57 7.91 11.49
C TYR A 16 8.26 8.65 12.64
N CYS A 17 9.49 8.25 12.98
CA CYS A 17 10.45 9.11 13.63
C CYS A 17 11.29 9.74 12.51
N PRO A 18 11.35 11.07 12.35
CA PRO A 18 12.28 11.64 11.39
C PRO A 18 13.70 11.48 11.93
N LYS A 19 14.29 10.32 11.78
CA LYS A 19 15.71 10.29 11.54
C LYS A 19 15.86 10.84 10.13
N GLU A 20 16.48 12.02 10.03
CA GLU A 20 17.15 12.46 8.81
C GLU A 20 18.13 11.35 8.37
N LEU A 21 17.59 10.26 7.88
CA LEU A 21 18.36 9.42 7.01
C LEU A 21 18.44 10.22 5.72
N LEU A 22 19.63 10.71 5.45
CA LEU A 22 20.13 11.11 4.15
C LEU A 22 19.80 10.03 3.10
N LEU A 23 18.53 9.85 2.76
CA LEU A 23 18.16 9.71 1.39
C LEU A 23 18.58 11.05 0.80
N GLN A 24 19.84 11.10 0.33
CA GLN A 24 20.25 12.13 -0.61
C GLN A 24 19.08 12.23 -1.56
N SER A 25 18.41 13.37 -1.49
CA SER A 25 17.37 13.76 -2.42
C SER A 25 18.04 13.90 -3.78
N ALA A 26 18.31 12.77 -4.43
CA ALA A 26 18.22 12.75 -5.85
C ALA A 26 16.79 13.25 -6.09
N ARG A 27 16.65 14.50 -6.56
CA ARG A 27 15.43 14.93 -7.23
C ARG A 27 15.07 13.73 -8.09
N PRO A 28 13.83 13.17 -7.97
CA PRO A 28 13.43 12.14 -8.89
C PRO A 28 13.79 12.73 -10.25
N ASP A 29 14.72 12.06 -10.92
CA ASP A 29 15.08 12.42 -12.27
C ASP A 29 13.76 12.25 -13.01
N VAL A 30 13.08 13.37 -13.25
CA VAL A 30 11.93 13.44 -14.15
C VAL A 30 12.57 13.28 -15.50
N GLY A 31 12.94 12.01 -15.80
CA GLY A 31 13.73 11.65 -16.95
C GLY A 31 13.14 12.33 -18.17
N ASP A 32 14.01 12.86 -18.99
CA ASP A 32 13.68 13.44 -20.28
C ASP A 32 12.56 12.61 -20.92
N PRO A 33 11.42 13.21 -21.23
CA PRO A 33 10.30 12.51 -21.82
C PRO A 33 10.70 11.69 -23.07
N ASP A 34 11.76 12.01 -23.75
CA ASP A 34 12.27 11.31 -24.94
C ASP A 34 13.34 10.24 -24.60
N GLN A 35 13.70 10.02 -23.34
CA GLN A 35 14.62 8.96 -23.01
C GLN A 35 14.01 7.57 -23.26
N PRO A 36 14.78 6.66 -23.89
CA PRO A 36 14.32 5.29 -24.06
C PRO A 36 14.13 4.61 -22.70
N TYR A 37 13.11 3.75 -22.62
CA TYR A 37 12.84 2.97 -21.41
C TYR A 37 14.10 2.24 -20.91
N ARG A 38 14.39 2.39 -19.63
CA ARG A 38 15.48 1.69 -18.95
C ARG A 38 14.89 0.76 -17.91
N SER A 39 14.91 -0.54 -18.22
CA SER A 39 14.36 -1.58 -17.35
C SER A 39 14.88 -1.49 -15.91
N PRO A 40 14.02 -1.34 -14.89
CA PRO A 40 14.39 -1.51 -13.49
C PRO A 40 14.63 -2.99 -13.12
N PHE A 41 14.26 -3.93 -14.01
CA PHE A 41 14.36 -5.39 -13.82
C PHE A 41 15.64 -6.00 -14.43
N ARG A 42 16.67 -5.20 -14.74
CA ARG A 42 17.92 -5.70 -15.35
C ARG A 42 18.59 -6.82 -14.56
N ASN A 43 18.53 -6.74 -13.23
CA ASN A 43 19.11 -7.72 -12.30
C ASN A 43 18.04 -8.61 -11.65
N TRP A 44 16.88 -8.78 -12.29
CA TRP A 44 15.77 -9.52 -11.72
C TRP A 44 16.12 -10.99 -11.44
N HIS A 45 16.83 -11.64 -12.35
CA HIS A 45 17.22 -13.04 -12.20
C HIS A 45 18.15 -13.30 -11.00
N GLU A 46 18.90 -12.29 -10.57
CA GLU A 46 19.87 -12.34 -9.48
C GLU A 46 19.34 -11.78 -8.18
N ARG A 47 18.26 -10.98 -8.22
CA ARG A 47 17.81 -10.21 -7.05
C ARG A 47 16.35 -10.36 -6.66
N ALA A 48 15.48 -10.84 -7.53
CA ALA A 48 14.07 -10.99 -7.20
C ALA A 48 13.87 -12.00 -6.08
N SER A 49 12.98 -11.70 -5.14
CA SER A 49 12.71 -12.57 -3.99
C SER A 49 12.21 -13.95 -4.43
N VAL A 50 11.37 -14.01 -5.45
CA VAL A 50 10.90 -15.28 -6.05
C VAL A 50 12.03 -16.17 -6.57
N ARG A 51 13.21 -15.58 -6.86
CA ARG A 51 14.38 -16.30 -7.39
C ARG A 51 15.40 -16.64 -6.31
N GLN A 52 15.55 -15.81 -5.30
CA GLN A 52 16.70 -15.84 -4.39
C GLN A 52 16.32 -16.00 -2.91
N ALA A 53 15.13 -15.53 -2.50
CA ALA A 53 14.76 -15.59 -1.11
C ALA A 53 14.33 -17.01 -0.70
N PRO A 54 14.85 -17.55 0.40
CA PRO A 54 14.36 -18.80 0.96
C PRO A 54 12.95 -18.59 1.53
N ARG A 55 12.16 -19.67 1.60
CA ARG A 55 10.91 -19.64 2.35
C ARG A 55 11.18 -19.21 3.79
N ARG A 56 10.50 -18.18 4.27
CA ARG A 56 10.58 -17.72 5.66
C ARG A 56 9.75 -18.65 6.55
N VAL A 57 10.36 -19.16 7.61
CA VAL A 57 9.72 -20.13 8.52
C VAL A 57 9.81 -19.60 9.95
N LEU A 58 8.70 -19.64 10.69
CA LEU A 58 8.66 -19.27 12.11
C LEU A 58 9.50 -20.25 12.93
N ILE A 59 10.35 -19.71 13.81
CA ILE A 59 11.18 -20.49 14.74
C ILE A 59 10.43 -20.65 16.08
N ASP A 60 10.74 -21.72 16.81
CA ASP A 60 9.93 -22.15 17.97
C ASP A 60 9.91 -21.17 19.15
N ASP A 61 10.94 -20.39 19.34
CA ASP A 61 11.10 -19.43 20.44
C ASP A 61 10.62 -18.00 20.09
N GLU A 62 10.18 -17.76 18.85
CA GLU A 62 9.66 -16.45 18.45
C GLU A 62 8.22 -16.25 18.94
N THR A 63 8.00 -15.19 19.72
CA THR A 63 6.70 -14.88 20.35
C THR A 63 6.11 -13.56 19.92
N SER A 64 6.89 -12.62 19.37
CA SER A 64 6.39 -11.34 18.88
C SER A 64 6.21 -11.37 17.38
N PHE A 65 5.00 -11.11 16.92
CA PHE A 65 4.65 -11.19 15.49
C PHE A 65 4.43 -9.82 14.84
N PHE A 66 4.14 -8.79 15.64
CA PHE A 66 3.96 -7.44 15.11
C PHE A 66 4.27 -6.38 16.18
N PRO A 67 4.97 -5.27 15.84
CA PRO A 67 5.34 -4.27 16.83
C PRO A 67 4.11 -3.44 17.22
N PRO A 68 3.83 -3.25 18.52
CA PRO A 68 2.69 -2.46 18.97
C PRO A 68 2.77 -0.99 18.52
N GLU A 69 3.97 -0.47 18.32
CA GLU A 69 4.20 0.90 17.86
C GLU A 69 3.66 1.15 16.44
N LEU A 70 3.51 0.11 15.65
CA LEU A 70 2.98 0.18 14.29
C LEU A 70 1.46 -0.10 14.23
N VAL A 71 0.83 -0.42 15.37
CA VAL A 71 -0.62 -0.63 15.47
C VAL A 71 -1.25 0.59 16.14
N PRO A 72 -1.98 1.48 15.42
CA PRO A 72 -2.44 2.74 16.00
C PRO A 72 -3.27 2.57 17.27
N VAL A 73 -4.24 1.67 17.25
CA VAL A 73 -5.13 1.42 18.40
C VAL A 73 -4.39 0.86 19.62
N SER A 74 -3.27 0.19 19.44
CA SER A 74 -2.48 -0.37 20.55
C SER A 74 -1.90 0.69 21.49
N ARG A 75 -1.82 1.94 21.03
CA ARG A 75 -1.34 3.08 21.84
C ARG A 75 -2.41 3.65 22.75
N HIS A 76 -3.67 3.37 22.47
CA HIS A 76 -4.78 3.89 23.26
C HIS A 76 -4.79 3.24 24.64
N PRO A 77 -4.99 4.01 25.74
CA PRO A 77 -4.93 3.49 27.12
C PRO A 77 -5.87 2.31 27.38
N LEU A 78 -7.10 2.33 26.84
CA LEU A 78 -8.04 1.22 26.99
C LEU A 78 -7.52 -0.07 26.34
N VAL A 79 -6.92 0.01 25.15
CA VAL A 79 -6.37 -1.16 24.45
C VAL A 79 -5.15 -1.69 25.20
N ARG A 80 -4.31 -0.80 25.73
CA ARG A 80 -3.16 -1.18 26.58
C ARG A 80 -3.56 -1.86 27.90
N ALA A 81 -4.74 -1.56 28.40
CA ALA A 81 -5.27 -2.17 29.63
C ALA A 81 -5.87 -3.56 29.40
N LEU A 82 -5.95 -4.05 28.17
CA LEU A 82 -6.43 -5.41 27.88
C LEU A 82 -5.51 -6.46 28.54
N PRO A 83 -6.05 -7.65 28.89
CA PRO A 83 -5.21 -8.78 29.27
C PRO A 83 -4.12 -9.07 28.24
N ALA A 84 -2.93 -9.48 28.67
CA ALA A 84 -1.79 -9.66 27.79
C ALA A 84 -2.08 -10.55 26.56
N ALA A 85 -2.81 -11.65 26.74
CA ALA A 85 -3.20 -12.53 25.64
C ALA A 85 -4.14 -11.84 24.62
N THR A 86 -5.06 -11.00 25.08
CA THR A 86 -5.95 -10.24 24.18
C THR A 86 -5.18 -9.13 23.48
N PHE A 87 -4.25 -8.48 24.16
CA PHE A 87 -3.39 -7.46 23.52
C PHE A 87 -2.50 -8.08 22.43
N GLU A 88 -1.95 -9.27 22.68
CA GLU A 88 -1.21 -10.02 21.67
C GLU A 88 -2.11 -10.39 20.47
N GLU A 89 -3.37 -10.80 20.72
CA GLU A 89 -4.34 -11.06 19.64
C GLU A 89 -4.58 -9.81 18.80
N VAL A 90 -4.66 -8.61 19.38
CA VAL A 90 -4.77 -7.34 18.62
C VAL A 90 -3.62 -7.19 17.63
N LEU A 91 -2.39 -7.47 18.05
CA LEU A 91 -1.20 -7.36 17.18
C LEU A 91 -1.20 -8.41 16.09
N ILE A 92 -1.57 -9.65 16.41
CA ILE A 92 -1.65 -10.75 15.44
C ILE A 92 -2.77 -10.51 14.42
N GLN A 93 -3.94 -10.01 14.83
CA GLN A 93 -5.01 -9.65 13.89
C GLN A 93 -4.58 -8.52 12.96
N HIS A 94 -3.75 -7.60 13.44
CA HIS A 94 -3.18 -6.54 12.59
C HIS A 94 -2.22 -7.12 11.55
N LEU A 95 -1.34 -8.06 11.92
CA LEU A 95 -0.49 -8.79 10.98
C LEU A 95 -1.33 -9.53 9.92
N TYR A 96 -2.41 -10.22 10.32
CA TYR A 96 -3.28 -10.89 9.38
C TYR A 96 -3.92 -9.93 8.38
N ARG A 97 -4.39 -8.77 8.82
CA ARG A 97 -4.92 -7.73 7.91
C ARG A 97 -3.86 -7.23 6.94
N TYR A 98 -2.65 -7.00 7.43
CA TYR A 98 -1.53 -6.60 6.58
C TYR A 98 -1.23 -7.64 5.50
N LEU A 99 -1.10 -8.93 5.87
CA LEU A 99 -0.81 -10.01 4.93
C LEU A 99 -1.96 -10.27 3.94
N ASP A 100 -3.22 -10.18 4.41
CA ASP A 100 -4.41 -10.31 3.56
C ASP A 100 -4.55 -9.14 2.58
N PHE A 101 -4.28 -7.91 3.06
CA PHE A 101 -4.26 -6.73 2.20
C PHE A 101 -3.24 -6.89 1.07
N THR A 102 -1.99 -7.23 1.39
CA THR A 102 -0.94 -7.49 0.41
C THR A 102 -1.40 -8.57 -0.57
N ALA A 103 -1.75 -9.76 -0.06
CA ALA A 103 -2.14 -10.86 -0.94
C ALA A 103 -3.28 -10.49 -1.89
N ARG A 104 -4.34 -9.84 -1.39
CA ARG A 104 -5.51 -9.47 -2.20
C ARG A 104 -5.25 -8.32 -3.17
N LEU A 105 -4.42 -7.37 -2.81
CA LEU A 105 -3.98 -6.33 -3.72
C LEU A 105 -3.27 -6.96 -4.92
N GLU A 106 -2.30 -7.84 -4.65
CA GLU A 106 -1.47 -8.46 -5.68
C GLU A 106 -2.29 -9.31 -6.66
N TYR A 107 -3.13 -10.24 -6.16
CA TYR A 107 -3.80 -11.14 -7.10
C TYR A 107 -5.11 -10.59 -7.70
N LEU A 108 -5.83 -9.67 -7.01
CA LEU A 108 -7.10 -9.12 -7.51
C LEU A 108 -6.92 -7.88 -8.39
N VAL A 109 -5.87 -7.10 -8.16
CA VAL A 109 -5.67 -5.79 -8.80
C VAL A 109 -4.40 -5.77 -9.62
N VAL A 110 -3.23 -5.92 -9.00
CA VAL A 110 -1.94 -5.71 -9.65
C VAL A 110 -1.70 -6.78 -10.71
N ASN A 111 -1.74 -8.06 -10.37
CA ASN A 111 -1.45 -9.15 -11.31
C ASN A 111 -2.39 -9.18 -12.52
N ARG A 112 -3.66 -8.82 -12.32
CA ARG A 112 -4.62 -8.70 -13.43
C ARG A 112 -4.20 -7.63 -14.43
N THR A 113 -3.78 -6.47 -13.92
CA THR A 113 -3.34 -5.33 -14.74
C THR A 113 -1.98 -5.60 -15.39
N VAL A 114 -1.02 -6.11 -14.63
CA VAL A 114 0.33 -6.43 -15.10
C VAL A 114 0.30 -7.47 -16.23
N LEU A 115 -0.55 -8.51 -16.11
CA LEU A 115 -0.75 -9.46 -17.19
C LEU A 115 -1.36 -8.81 -18.44
N GLY A 116 -2.27 -7.86 -18.26
CA GLY A 116 -2.82 -7.04 -19.36
C GLY A 116 -1.75 -6.20 -20.06
N ILE A 117 -0.84 -5.59 -19.28
CA ILE A 117 0.31 -4.83 -19.79
C ILE A 117 1.24 -5.73 -20.60
N ALA A 118 1.64 -6.89 -20.03
CA ALA A 118 2.53 -7.85 -20.68
C ALA A 118 1.98 -8.31 -22.04
N ARG A 119 0.67 -8.50 -22.14
CA ARG A 119 -0.02 -8.92 -23.36
C ARG A 119 -0.35 -7.79 -24.32
N GLY A 120 -0.08 -6.52 -23.95
CA GLY A 120 -0.43 -5.35 -24.76
C GLY A 120 -1.94 -5.10 -24.87
N SER A 121 -2.74 -5.52 -23.88
CA SER A 121 -4.21 -5.43 -23.91
C SER A 121 -4.79 -4.26 -23.07
N VAL A 122 -3.94 -3.40 -22.50
CA VAL A 122 -4.37 -2.27 -21.66
C VAL A 122 -4.64 -0.97 -22.45
N GLY A 123 -4.53 -1.00 -23.79
CA GLY A 123 -4.78 0.16 -24.63
C GLY A 123 -3.68 1.24 -24.60
N VAL A 124 -2.51 0.93 -24.03
CA VAL A 124 -1.32 1.80 -24.02
C VAL A 124 -0.24 1.16 -24.89
N ASP A 125 0.31 1.92 -25.83
CA ASP A 125 1.44 1.49 -26.63
C ASP A 125 2.74 1.58 -25.81
N LEU A 126 3.44 0.46 -25.68
CA LEU A 126 4.59 0.31 -24.78
C LEU A 126 5.77 -0.34 -25.50
N PRO A 127 7.03 0.05 -25.15
CA PRO A 127 8.20 -0.65 -25.60
C PRO A 127 8.12 -2.16 -25.29
N GLU A 128 8.67 -2.97 -26.17
CA GLU A 128 8.71 -4.44 -25.99
C GLU A 128 9.35 -4.84 -24.67
N GLU A 129 10.45 -4.21 -24.31
CA GLU A 129 11.15 -4.45 -23.03
C GLU A 129 10.26 -4.15 -21.81
N MET A 130 9.46 -3.08 -21.87
CA MET A 130 8.52 -2.76 -20.78
C MET A 130 7.42 -3.83 -20.65
N ARG A 131 6.91 -4.35 -21.76
CA ARG A 131 5.96 -5.48 -21.73
C ARG A 131 6.61 -6.75 -21.20
N PHE A 132 7.88 -6.99 -21.53
CA PHE A 132 8.62 -8.14 -21.01
C PHE A 132 8.86 -8.03 -19.51
N ASP A 133 9.19 -6.86 -18.99
CA ASP A 133 9.34 -6.60 -17.55
C ASP A 133 8.03 -6.84 -16.77
N ALA A 134 6.89 -6.58 -17.39
CA ALA A 134 5.61 -6.91 -16.77
C ALA A 134 5.43 -8.42 -16.51
N TYR A 135 6.01 -9.32 -17.30
CA TYR A 135 6.02 -10.76 -16.97
C TYR A 135 6.88 -11.07 -15.74
N LYS A 136 8.00 -10.36 -15.54
CA LYS A 136 8.84 -10.51 -14.34
C LYS A 136 8.08 -10.06 -13.10
N MET A 137 7.45 -8.90 -13.17
CA MET A 137 6.57 -8.38 -12.10
C MET A 137 5.43 -9.33 -11.79
N TYR A 138 4.76 -9.89 -12.81
CA TYR A 138 3.71 -10.89 -12.60
C TYR A 138 4.19 -12.08 -11.75
N CYS A 139 5.43 -12.52 -11.92
CA CYS A 139 6.03 -13.57 -11.10
C CYS A 139 6.29 -13.10 -9.67
N ASP A 140 6.78 -11.87 -9.49
CA ASP A 140 7.04 -11.28 -8.17
C ASP A 140 5.73 -11.20 -7.39
N GLU A 141 4.66 -10.63 -7.95
CA GLU A 141 3.37 -10.45 -7.26
C GLU A 141 2.66 -11.77 -6.93
N ALA A 142 2.81 -12.78 -7.78
CA ALA A 142 2.32 -14.11 -7.46
C ALA A 142 3.08 -14.71 -6.26
N TYR A 143 4.37 -14.42 -6.13
CA TYR A 143 5.18 -14.86 -5.00
C TYR A 143 4.88 -14.05 -3.73
N HIS A 144 4.66 -12.73 -3.84
CA HIS A 144 4.21 -11.88 -2.73
C HIS A 144 2.88 -12.38 -2.13
N THR A 145 1.94 -12.77 -2.99
CA THR A 145 0.71 -13.45 -2.57
C THR A 145 1.01 -14.75 -1.82
N LEU A 146 1.86 -15.61 -2.39
CA LEU A 146 2.18 -16.91 -1.82
C LEU A 146 2.82 -16.80 -0.44
N PHE A 147 3.85 -15.98 -0.28
CA PHE A 147 4.54 -15.87 1.01
C PHE A 147 3.66 -15.20 2.08
N SER A 148 2.79 -14.25 1.70
CA SER A 148 1.85 -13.62 2.63
C SER A 148 0.84 -14.63 3.18
N VAL A 149 0.25 -15.45 2.30
CA VAL A 149 -0.66 -16.53 2.69
C VAL A 149 0.05 -17.60 3.51
N ASP A 150 1.27 -17.99 3.13
CA ASP A 150 2.06 -18.98 3.86
C ASP A 150 2.40 -18.51 5.27
N LEU A 151 2.85 -17.26 5.43
CA LEU A 151 3.16 -16.68 6.74
C LEU A 151 1.92 -16.61 7.63
N ALA A 152 0.77 -16.17 7.10
CA ALA A 152 -0.49 -16.15 7.85
C ALA A 152 -0.89 -17.56 8.34
N ARG A 153 -0.70 -18.59 7.51
CA ARG A 153 -0.94 -19.99 7.89
C ARG A 153 0.00 -20.46 9.00
N GLN A 154 1.27 -20.08 8.95
CA GLN A 154 2.27 -20.42 9.98
C GLN A 154 1.92 -19.77 11.32
N VAL A 155 1.58 -18.46 11.31
CA VAL A 155 1.17 -17.73 12.53
C VAL A 155 -0.09 -18.36 13.12
N ARG A 156 -1.09 -18.69 12.32
CA ARG A 156 -2.30 -19.38 12.79
C ARG A 156 -1.98 -20.76 13.41
N ALA A 157 -1.13 -21.54 12.76
CA ALA A 157 -0.75 -22.87 13.27
C ALA A 157 0.00 -22.76 14.62
N ARG A 158 0.81 -21.71 14.78
CA ARG A 158 1.59 -21.45 15.99
C ARG A 158 0.74 -20.95 17.16
N THR A 159 -0.14 -19.99 16.90
CA THR A 159 -0.87 -19.26 17.95
C THR A 159 -2.26 -19.79 18.22
N GLY A 160 -2.85 -20.54 17.29
CA GLY A 160 -4.26 -20.93 17.33
C GLY A 160 -5.24 -19.77 17.02
N ILE A 161 -4.74 -18.54 16.89
CA ILE A 161 -5.57 -17.35 16.61
C ILE A 161 -6.03 -17.39 15.16
N VAL A 162 -7.35 -17.36 14.96
CA VAL A 162 -7.95 -17.38 13.62
C VAL A 162 -8.06 -15.96 13.07
N PRO A 163 -7.66 -15.70 11.81
CA PRO A 163 -7.84 -14.40 11.18
C PRO A 163 -9.31 -13.95 11.16
N ARG A 164 -9.57 -12.71 11.57
CA ARG A 164 -10.87 -12.03 11.46
C ARG A 164 -10.80 -10.99 10.36
N LEU A 165 -11.02 -11.44 9.13
CA LEU A 165 -10.84 -10.62 7.93
C LEU A 165 -12.19 -10.31 7.30
N PRO A 166 -12.38 -9.11 6.70
CA PRO A 166 -13.57 -8.79 5.94
C PRO A 166 -13.67 -9.67 4.69
N ALA A 167 -14.90 -9.97 4.26
CA ALA A 167 -15.14 -10.76 3.05
C ALA A 167 -14.56 -10.05 1.81
N GLU A 168 -14.72 -8.72 1.73
CA GLU A 168 -14.15 -7.88 0.69
C GLU A 168 -13.16 -6.87 1.31
N PRO A 169 -11.94 -6.71 0.75
CA PRO A 169 -11.02 -5.67 1.18
C PRO A 169 -11.61 -4.28 0.97
N PHE A 170 -11.41 -3.39 1.93
CA PHE A 170 -11.97 -2.04 1.91
C PHE A 170 -11.56 -1.23 0.67
N PHE A 171 -10.33 -1.38 0.18
CA PHE A 171 -9.85 -0.66 -1.00
C PHE A 171 -10.58 -1.11 -2.27
N LEU A 172 -10.96 -2.39 -2.39
CA LEU A 172 -11.78 -2.88 -3.51
C LEU A 172 -13.20 -2.34 -3.45
N ALA A 173 -13.82 -2.34 -2.28
CA ALA A 173 -15.16 -1.77 -2.11
C ALA A 173 -15.17 -0.29 -2.50
N ARG A 174 -14.15 0.48 -2.10
CA ARG A 174 -14.01 1.90 -2.47
C ARG A 174 -13.71 2.11 -3.95
N LEU A 175 -12.81 1.31 -4.53
CA LEU A 175 -12.56 1.34 -5.96
C LEU A 175 -13.85 1.01 -6.72
N GLY A 176 -14.59 -0.01 -6.31
CA GLY A 176 -15.88 -0.37 -6.89
C GLY A 176 -16.90 0.77 -6.85
N GLN A 177 -16.98 1.52 -5.74
CA GLN A 177 -17.81 2.71 -5.63
C GLN A 177 -17.39 3.81 -6.62
N ILE A 178 -16.09 4.08 -6.73
CA ILE A 178 -15.57 5.06 -7.70
C ILE A 178 -15.90 4.63 -9.12
N LEU A 179 -15.69 3.37 -9.47
CA LEU A 179 -15.97 2.84 -10.81
C LEU A 179 -17.49 2.88 -11.14
N ALA A 180 -18.35 2.66 -10.15
CA ALA A 180 -19.80 2.73 -10.34
C ALA A 180 -20.30 4.15 -10.66
N GLU A 181 -19.63 5.18 -10.15
CA GLU A 181 -19.94 6.59 -10.41
C GLU A 181 -19.39 7.08 -11.78
N LEU A 182 -18.43 6.35 -12.36
CA LEU A 182 -17.78 6.75 -13.60
C LEU A 182 -18.53 6.24 -14.84
N PRO A 183 -18.55 7.03 -15.93
CA PRO A 183 -18.92 6.54 -17.25
C PRO A 183 -18.07 5.32 -17.63
N GLU A 184 -18.66 4.36 -18.33
CA GLU A 184 -17.99 3.10 -18.72
C GLU A 184 -16.63 3.34 -19.41
N ARG A 185 -16.55 4.33 -20.30
CA ARG A 185 -15.33 4.70 -21.03
C ARG A 185 -14.15 5.12 -20.14
N ASP A 186 -14.41 5.54 -18.89
CA ASP A 186 -13.39 6.06 -17.97
C ASP A 186 -12.95 5.01 -16.94
N ARG A 187 -13.66 3.86 -16.84
CA ARG A 187 -13.40 2.83 -15.83
C ARG A 187 -12.05 2.16 -16.02
N ALA A 188 -11.71 1.77 -17.25
CA ALA A 188 -10.41 1.14 -17.54
C ALA A 188 -9.23 2.08 -17.20
N LEU A 189 -9.35 3.38 -17.48
CA LEU A 189 -8.36 4.38 -17.09
C LEU A 189 -8.27 4.49 -15.56
N ALA A 190 -9.40 4.48 -14.83
CA ALA A 190 -9.40 4.54 -13.38
C ALA A 190 -8.77 3.30 -12.75
N GLU A 191 -9.00 2.10 -13.29
CA GLU A 191 -8.34 0.86 -12.84
C GLU A 191 -6.82 0.93 -13.05
N LEU A 192 -6.34 1.37 -14.22
CA LEU A 192 -4.92 1.58 -14.48
C LEU A 192 -4.30 2.60 -13.53
N LEU A 193 -4.97 3.73 -13.31
CA LEU A 193 -4.52 4.75 -12.37
C LEU A 193 -4.48 4.22 -10.94
N PHE A 194 -5.42 3.37 -10.54
CA PHE A 194 -5.42 2.78 -9.21
C PHE A 194 -4.21 1.88 -8.99
N VAL A 195 -3.84 1.06 -9.97
CA VAL A 195 -2.62 0.24 -9.90
C VAL A 195 -1.37 1.12 -9.81
N ILE A 196 -1.26 2.17 -10.65
CA ILE A 196 -0.12 3.11 -10.57
C ILE A 196 -0.04 3.75 -9.18
N VAL A 197 -1.18 4.16 -8.63
CA VAL A 197 -1.27 4.77 -7.29
C VAL A 197 -0.85 3.75 -6.22
N SER A 198 -1.38 2.52 -6.24
CA SER A 198 -1.04 1.49 -5.25
C SER A 198 0.45 1.14 -5.27
N GLU A 199 1.01 0.88 -6.43
CA GLU A 199 2.41 0.49 -6.61
C GLU A 199 3.43 1.60 -6.27
N THR A 200 3.04 2.84 -6.45
CA THR A 200 3.87 3.98 -6.05
C THR A 200 3.69 4.39 -4.58
N LEU A 201 2.66 3.90 -3.90
CA LEU A 201 2.41 4.11 -2.48
C LEU A 201 2.98 3.00 -1.60
N ILE A 202 2.95 1.74 -2.05
CA ILE A 202 3.26 0.58 -1.22
C ILE A 202 4.70 0.59 -0.69
N SER A 203 5.66 1.04 -1.49
CA SER A 203 7.07 1.14 -1.07
C SER A 203 7.28 2.00 0.18
N ALA A 204 6.51 3.09 0.33
CA ALA A 204 6.59 3.94 1.51
C ALA A 204 6.04 3.26 2.77
N THR A 205 5.21 2.23 2.59
CA THR A 205 4.51 1.53 3.67
C THR A 205 5.29 0.37 4.24
N LEU A 206 6.28 -0.14 3.50
CA LEU A 206 7.07 -1.32 3.86
C LEU A 206 8.40 -1.00 4.57
N ALA A 207 8.78 0.30 4.62
CA ALA A 207 10.15 0.70 4.95
C ALA A 207 10.57 0.46 6.40
N ASP A 208 9.64 0.53 7.38
CA ASP A 208 10.02 0.62 8.80
C ASP A 208 10.06 -0.71 9.56
N LEU A 209 9.30 -1.72 9.12
CA LEU A 209 9.12 -2.95 9.90
C LEU A 209 10.37 -3.85 9.99
N PRO A 210 11.26 -3.91 8.98
CA PRO A 210 12.49 -4.70 9.07
C PRO A 210 13.44 -4.31 10.22
N ASP A 211 13.33 -3.08 10.74
CA ASP A 211 14.19 -2.56 11.81
C ASP A 211 13.78 -3.05 13.23
N TRP A 212 12.61 -3.66 13.37
CA TRP A 212 12.09 -4.14 14.67
C TRP A 212 12.64 -5.51 15.04
N LYS A 213 13.77 -5.52 15.74
CA LYS A 213 14.52 -6.74 16.09
C LYS A 213 13.75 -7.71 16.99
N GLU A 214 12.78 -7.21 17.75
CA GLU A 214 11.92 -7.98 18.64
C GLU A 214 10.86 -8.81 17.89
N VAL A 215 10.56 -8.42 16.65
CA VAL A 215 9.57 -9.13 15.82
C VAL A 215 10.22 -10.35 15.17
N SER A 216 9.46 -11.43 15.04
CA SER A 216 9.85 -12.67 14.37
C SER A 216 10.68 -12.44 13.11
N THR A 217 11.78 -13.19 12.98
CA THR A 217 12.67 -13.13 11.82
C THR A 217 11.95 -13.50 10.53
N ALA A 218 10.96 -14.41 10.61
CA ALA A 218 10.15 -14.79 9.46
C ALA A 218 9.27 -13.63 9.01
N VAL A 219 8.62 -12.90 9.93
CA VAL A 219 7.79 -11.73 9.61
C VAL A 219 8.65 -10.63 8.99
N ARG A 220 9.76 -10.26 9.67
CA ARG A 220 10.67 -9.22 9.17
C ARG A 220 11.27 -9.57 7.81
N GLY A 221 11.71 -10.83 7.65
CA GLY A 221 12.29 -11.31 6.40
C GLY A 221 11.28 -11.30 5.24
N THR A 222 10.04 -11.69 5.47
CA THR A 222 8.97 -11.63 4.45
C THR A 222 8.72 -10.20 3.99
N ILE A 223 8.62 -9.25 4.94
CA ILE A 223 8.38 -7.85 4.60
C ILE A 223 9.60 -7.21 3.93
N GLN A 224 10.81 -7.59 4.33
CA GLN A 224 12.03 -7.13 3.69
C GLN A 224 12.16 -7.63 2.24
N ASP A 225 11.84 -8.91 2.00
CA ASP A 225 11.82 -9.50 0.65
C ASP A 225 10.83 -8.75 -0.25
N HIS A 226 9.62 -8.47 0.27
CA HIS A 226 8.62 -7.67 -0.41
C HIS A 226 9.13 -6.25 -0.73
N ALA A 227 9.57 -5.51 0.27
CA ALA A 227 10.06 -4.13 0.10
C ALA A 227 11.20 -4.01 -0.93
N GLN A 228 12.05 -5.03 -1.02
CA GLN A 228 13.15 -5.07 -1.99
C GLN A 228 12.62 -5.17 -3.44
N ASP A 229 11.57 -5.94 -3.67
CA ASP A 229 10.96 -6.08 -5.00
C ASP A 229 10.17 -4.81 -5.36
N GLU A 230 9.42 -4.24 -4.40
CA GLU A 230 8.58 -3.04 -4.58
C GLU A 230 9.36 -1.81 -5.07
N GLY A 231 10.64 -1.70 -4.75
CA GLY A 231 11.47 -0.63 -5.30
C GLY A 231 11.57 -0.66 -6.84
N ARG A 232 11.55 -1.85 -7.45
CA ARG A 232 11.54 -2.03 -8.92
C ARG A 232 10.16 -1.77 -9.51
N HIS A 233 9.13 -2.23 -8.83
CA HIS A 233 7.73 -2.03 -9.22
C HIS A 233 7.37 -0.54 -9.25
N HIS A 234 7.73 0.20 -8.20
CA HIS A 234 7.58 1.65 -8.13
C HIS A 234 8.25 2.35 -9.33
N ALA A 235 9.52 2.02 -9.63
CA ALA A 235 10.23 2.61 -10.75
C ALA A 235 9.55 2.27 -12.10
N TYR A 236 9.08 1.04 -12.25
CA TYR A 236 8.35 0.60 -13.43
C TYR A 236 7.06 1.38 -13.63
N PHE A 237 6.23 1.51 -12.59
CA PHE A 237 4.95 2.21 -12.71
C PHE A 237 5.10 3.73 -12.85
N ALA A 238 6.17 4.33 -12.33
CA ALA A 238 6.51 5.71 -12.64
C ALA A 238 6.82 5.90 -14.13
N ASP A 239 7.54 4.95 -14.76
CA ASP A 239 7.80 4.95 -16.21
C ASP A 239 6.55 4.64 -17.02
N PHE A 240 5.75 3.65 -16.60
CA PHE A 240 4.48 3.31 -17.24
C PHE A 240 3.53 4.52 -17.25
N LEU A 241 3.42 5.24 -16.13
CA LEU A 241 2.63 6.46 -16.05
C LEU A 241 3.05 7.49 -17.11
N ARG A 242 4.37 7.71 -17.31
CA ARG A 242 4.87 8.63 -18.32
C ARG A 242 4.48 8.21 -19.73
N HIS A 243 4.63 6.92 -20.07
CA HIS A 243 4.22 6.37 -21.37
C HIS A 243 2.71 6.50 -21.62
N MET A 244 1.90 6.13 -20.62
CA MET A 244 0.45 6.25 -20.69
C MET A 244 0.02 7.70 -20.83
N TRP A 245 0.56 8.61 -20.01
CA TRP A 245 0.16 10.02 -19.98
C TRP A 245 0.32 10.73 -21.32
N ARG A 246 1.37 10.42 -22.07
CA ARG A 246 1.61 11.00 -23.40
C ARG A 246 0.54 10.61 -24.40
N GLN A 247 -0.03 9.44 -24.28
CA GLN A 247 -1.04 8.91 -25.19
C GLN A 247 -2.46 9.37 -24.85
N LEU A 248 -2.66 9.88 -23.63
CA LEU A 248 -3.95 10.44 -23.23
C LEU A 248 -4.21 11.77 -23.94
N SER A 249 -5.45 11.94 -24.44
CA SER A 249 -5.94 13.22 -24.92
C SER A 249 -6.02 14.25 -23.78
N PRO A 250 -6.05 15.58 -24.09
CA PRO A 250 -6.21 16.62 -23.05
C PRO A 250 -7.45 16.43 -22.17
N ALA A 251 -8.53 15.89 -22.71
CA ALA A 251 -9.76 15.61 -21.97
C ALA A 251 -9.57 14.43 -20.99
N GLU A 252 -8.87 13.38 -21.39
CA GLU A 252 -8.54 12.24 -20.54
C GLU A 252 -7.57 12.63 -19.44
N ARG A 253 -6.53 13.42 -19.73
CA ARG A 253 -5.59 13.92 -18.70
C ARG A 253 -6.32 14.73 -17.63
N ARG A 254 -7.26 15.60 -18.00
CA ARG A 254 -8.08 16.36 -17.01
C ARG A 254 -8.91 15.43 -16.12
N ARG A 255 -9.53 14.38 -16.69
CA ARG A 255 -10.30 13.40 -15.92
C ARG A 255 -9.38 12.55 -15.03
N ALA A 256 -8.26 12.08 -15.58
CA ALA A 256 -7.26 11.34 -14.83
C ALA A 256 -6.75 12.14 -13.62
N GLY A 257 -6.36 13.41 -13.81
CA GLY A 257 -5.90 14.28 -12.71
C GLY A 257 -6.93 14.44 -11.61
N ALA A 258 -8.22 14.57 -11.94
CA ALA A 258 -9.29 14.64 -10.96
C ALA A 258 -9.56 13.31 -10.23
N LEU A 259 -9.21 12.17 -10.84
CA LEU A 259 -9.37 10.84 -10.20
C LEU A 259 -8.27 10.53 -9.18
N VAL A 260 -7.04 11.00 -9.40
CA VAL A 260 -5.88 10.63 -8.57
C VAL A 260 -6.10 10.88 -7.08
N PRO A 261 -6.59 12.04 -6.60
CA PRO A 261 -6.83 12.27 -5.17
C PRO A 261 -7.84 11.28 -4.58
N ARG A 262 -8.88 10.93 -5.33
CA ARG A 262 -9.90 9.95 -4.93
C ARG A 262 -9.30 8.54 -4.78
N LEU A 263 -8.43 8.14 -5.70
CA LEU A 263 -7.78 6.83 -5.71
C LEU A 263 -6.75 6.71 -4.58
N ILE A 264 -6.00 7.77 -4.29
CA ILE A 264 -5.10 7.85 -3.13
C ILE A 264 -5.89 7.67 -1.83
N ASP A 265 -7.01 8.38 -1.67
CA ASP A 265 -7.87 8.25 -0.51
C ASP A 265 -8.48 6.85 -0.39
N ALA A 266 -8.94 6.27 -1.50
CA ALA A 266 -9.48 4.91 -1.52
C ALA A 266 -8.45 3.87 -1.03
N PHE A 267 -7.17 4.09 -1.33
CA PHE A 267 -6.08 3.20 -0.93
C PHE A 267 -5.61 3.44 0.52
N LEU A 268 -5.42 4.69 0.93
CA LEU A 268 -4.77 5.04 2.21
C LEU A 268 -5.72 5.25 3.39
N ARG A 269 -6.99 5.58 3.16
CA ARG A 269 -7.92 5.84 4.25
C ARG A 269 -8.15 4.59 5.09
N PRO A 270 -8.04 4.66 6.44
CA PRO A 270 -8.25 3.51 7.30
C PRO A 270 -9.68 2.94 7.19
N ASP A 271 -9.79 1.62 7.36
CA ASP A 271 -11.09 0.92 7.41
C ASP A 271 -11.70 1.03 8.81
N LEU A 272 -12.24 2.21 9.13
CA LEU A 272 -12.82 2.47 10.44
C LEU A 272 -14.00 1.53 10.79
N PRO A 273 -14.87 1.12 9.86
CA PRO A 273 -15.88 0.10 10.14
C PRO A 273 -15.31 -1.23 10.61
N ALA A 274 -14.28 -1.75 9.93
CA ALA A 274 -13.62 -3.00 10.31
C ALA A 274 -12.90 -2.86 11.66
N ILE A 275 -12.25 -1.73 11.92
CA ILE A 275 -11.58 -1.43 13.20
C ILE A 275 -12.62 -1.43 14.34
N ARG A 276 -13.78 -0.80 14.16
CA ARG A 276 -14.88 -0.80 15.15
C ARG A 276 -15.37 -2.22 15.45
N ALA A 277 -15.62 -3.00 14.40
CA ALA A 277 -16.09 -4.38 14.55
C ALA A 277 -15.06 -5.25 15.30
N GLU A 278 -13.77 -5.04 15.04
CA GLU A 278 -12.72 -5.75 15.73
C GLU A 278 -12.62 -5.36 17.21
N LEU A 279 -12.63 -4.07 17.53
CA LEU A 279 -12.61 -3.58 18.91
C LEU A 279 -13.82 -4.11 19.72
N ALA A 280 -15.02 -4.11 19.14
CA ALA A 280 -16.18 -4.73 19.76
C ALA A 280 -15.97 -6.23 20.04
N GLY A 281 -15.25 -6.92 19.18
CA GLY A 281 -14.87 -8.33 19.34
C GLY A 281 -13.93 -8.61 20.52
N TYR A 282 -13.23 -7.60 21.04
CA TYR A 282 -12.42 -7.69 22.27
C TYR A 282 -13.18 -7.34 23.54
N GLY A 283 -14.49 -7.07 23.46
CA GLY A 283 -15.37 -6.83 24.59
C GLY A 283 -15.52 -5.35 24.98
N PHE A 284 -15.02 -4.42 24.18
CA PHE A 284 -15.29 -2.99 24.36
C PHE A 284 -16.76 -2.68 24.06
N ASP A 285 -17.39 -1.86 24.89
CA ASP A 285 -18.73 -1.34 24.61
C ASP A 285 -18.73 -0.30 23.48
N ALA A 286 -19.90 0.07 22.98
CA ALA A 286 -20.02 1.00 21.86
C ALA A 286 -19.40 2.38 22.16
N GLY A 287 -19.48 2.87 23.40
CA GLY A 287 -18.89 4.15 23.82
C GLY A 287 -17.36 4.09 23.87
N GLU A 288 -16.83 2.99 24.38
CA GLU A 288 -15.38 2.72 24.39
C GLU A 288 -14.82 2.58 22.98
N VAL A 289 -15.51 1.85 22.10
CA VAL A 289 -15.13 1.70 20.69
C VAL A 289 -15.06 3.07 20.00
N GLU A 290 -16.10 3.90 20.12
CA GLU A 290 -16.10 5.24 19.51
C GLU A 290 -15.01 6.15 20.10
N ARG A 291 -14.76 6.07 21.39
CA ARG A 291 -13.67 6.81 22.03
C ARG A 291 -12.31 6.37 21.49
N ILE A 292 -12.03 5.07 21.42
CA ILE A 292 -10.78 4.55 20.88
C ILE A 292 -10.58 5.02 19.43
N VAL A 293 -11.63 4.89 18.61
CA VAL A 293 -11.55 5.24 17.18
C VAL A 293 -11.37 6.74 16.99
N SER A 294 -12.15 7.58 17.66
CA SER A 294 -12.07 9.03 17.51
C SER A 294 -10.76 9.63 18.03
N GLU A 295 -10.21 9.09 19.14
CA GLU A 295 -8.94 9.54 19.71
C GLU A 295 -7.73 9.00 18.91
N THR A 296 -7.85 7.83 18.26
CA THR A 296 -6.77 7.24 17.48
C THR A 296 -6.73 7.78 16.04
N TYR A 297 -7.90 8.02 15.44
CA TYR A 297 -8.04 8.39 14.03
C TYR A 297 -8.79 9.72 13.82
N PRO A 298 -8.40 10.81 14.50
CA PRO A 298 -9.04 12.10 14.23
C PRO A 298 -8.74 12.54 12.78
N PRO A 299 -9.63 13.32 12.14
CA PRO A 299 -9.52 13.68 10.72
C PRO A 299 -8.17 14.30 10.34
N GLU A 300 -7.59 15.12 11.19
CA GLU A 300 -6.29 15.76 10.98
C GLU A 300 -5.14 14.75 10.90
N VAL A 301 -5.19 13.69 11.69
CA VAL A 301 -4.19 12.61 11.68
C VAL A 301 -4.32 11.81 10.42
N ILE A 302 -5.53 11.47 9.98
CA ILE A 302 -5.77 10.77 8.71
C ILE A 302 -5.26 11.62 7.54
N THR A 303 -5.58 12.92 7.51
CA THR A 303 -5.14 13.84 6.46
C THR A 303 -3.62 13.97 6.42
N LEU A 304 -2.98 14.16 7.58
CA LEU A 304 -1.52 14.26 7.67
C LEU A 304 -0.85 12.99 7.17
N HIS A 305 -1.36 11.82 7.56
CA HIS A 305 -0.87 10.53 7.07
C HIS A 305 -1.00 10.43 5.54
N THR A 306 -2.21 10.66 5.00
CA THR A 306 -2.47 10.57 3.56
C THR A 306 -1.54 11.50 2.78
N THR A 307 -1.40 12.76 3.21
CA THR A 307 -0.54 13.76 2.57
C THR A 307 0.94 13.35 2.62
N THR A 308 1.40 12.83 3.77
CA THR A 308 2.80 12.45 3.93
C THR A 308 3.15 11.22 3.09
N THR A 309 2.31 10.18 3.15
CA THR A 309 2.53 8.92 2.43
C THR A 309 2.41 9.09 0.92
N SER A 310 1.46 9.91 0.45
CA SER A 310 1.25 10.11 -0.98
C SER A 310 2.23 11.07 -1.66
N ARG A 311 3.12 11.71 -0.92
CA ARG A 311 4.01 12.76 -1.45
C ARG A 311 4.78 12.37 -2.70
N GLN A 312 5.33 11.16 -2.75
CA GLN A 312 6.09 10.68 -3.91
C GLN A 312 5.18 10.42 -5.10
N THR A 313 4.08 9.72 -4.90
CA THR A 313 3.05 9.48 -5.92
C THR A 313 2.54 10.79 -6.50
N MET A 314 2.19 11.75 -5.62
CA MET A 314 1.75 13.08 -6.05
C MET A 314 2.78 13.79 -6.92
N ARG A 315 4.09 13.69 -6.61
CA ARG A 315 5.16 14.27 -7.43
C ARG A 315 5.22 13.68 -8.84
N HIS A 316 4.99 12.38 -9.01
CA HIS A 316 4.97 11.76 -10.33
C HIS A 316 3.84 12.34 -11.20
N PHE A 317 2.66 12.53 -10.64
CA PHE A 317 1.53 13.11 -11.36
C PHE A 317 1.68 14.63 -11.59
N ASP A 318 2.17 15.36 -10.60
CA ASP A 318 2.39 16.82 -10.69
C ASP A 318 3.43 17.16 -11.78
N ALA A 319 4.51 16.39 -11.88
CA ALA A 319 5.53 16.53 -12.92
C ALA A 319 4.98 16.36 -14.35
N LEU A 320 3.83 15.72 -14.50
CA LEU A 320 3.13 15.55 -15.79
C LEU A 320 2.02 16.59 -16.00
N GLY A 321 1.89 17.57 -15.10
CA GLY A 321 0.83 18.58 -15.16
C GLY A 321 -0.57 18.03 -14.87
N ALA A 322 -0.67 16.91 -14.15
CA ALA A 322 -1.96 16.27 -13.87
C ALA A 322 -2.90 17.15 -13.05
N PHE A 323 -2.34 18.06 -12.25
CA PHE A 323 -3.09 18.91 -11.32
C PHE A 323 -3.25 20.37 -11.80
N ASP A 324 -2.94 20.67 -13.07
CA ASP A 324 -3.03 22.04 -13.61
C ASP A 324 -4.45 22.47 -13.97
N GLY A 325 -5.43 21.58 -13.83
CA GLY A 325 -6.85 21.86 -14.14
C GLY A 325 -7.70 22.12 -12.89
N GLY A 326 -8.74 22.97 -13.04
CA GLY A 326 -9.68 23.28 -11.95
C GLY A 326 -10.29 22.04 -11.26
N PRO A 327 -10.82 21.05 -12.01
CA PRO A 327 -11.39 19.84 -11.40
C PRO A 327 -10.40 19.06 -10.52
N ALA A 328 -9.12 18.96 -10.94
CA ALA A 328 -8.10 18.31 -10.14
C ALA A 328 -7.76 19.10 -8.87
N ALA A 329 -7.68 20.42 -8.96
CA ALA A 329 -7.45 21.29 -7.81
C ALA A 329 -8.60 21.21 -6.78
N GLU A 330 -9.84 21.13 -7.25
CA GLU A 330 -11.03 20.94 -6.40
C GLU A 330 -10.98 19.61 -5.63
N GLU A 331 -10.62 18.51 -6.32
CA GLU A 331 -10.47 17.20 -5.66
C GLU A 331 -9.28 17.17 -4.71
N LEU A 332 -8.13 17.78 -5.04
CA LEU A 332 -7.01 17.93 -4.11
C LEU A 332 -7.46 18.63 -2.82
N HIS A 333 -8.18 19.73 -2.94
CA HIS A 333 -8.71 20.45 -1.78
C HIS A 333 -9.70 19.59 -0.97
N ARG A 334 -10.61 18.88 -1.65
CA ARG A 334 -11.61 18.00 -1.02
C ARG A 334 -10.98 16.91 -0.15
N TYR A 335 -9.86 16.33 -0.60
CA TYR A 335 -9.15 15.26 0.09
C TYR A 335 -8.00 15.75 0.98
N GLY A 336 -7.83 17.08 1.13
CA GLY A 336 -6.77 17.66 1.94
C GLY A 336 -5.36 17.39 1.41
N LEU A 337 -5.24 17.05 0.12
CA LEU A 337 -3.97 16.88 -0.57
C LEU A 337 -3.54 18.21 -1.16
N THR A 338 -2.47 18.79 -0.62
CA THR A 338 -1.89 20.04 -1.15
C THR A 338 -0.65 19.75 -1.97
N ARG A 339 -0.37 20.62 -2.97
CA ARG A 339 0.88 20.57 -3.76
C ARG A 339 2.12 20.88 -2.90
#